data_38ceca17e68b9867ac14c065cc3fd993
#
_entry.id   38ceca17e68b9867ac14c065cc3fd993
#
_cell.length_a   1.000
_cell.length_b   1.000
_cell.length_c   1.000
_cell.angle_alpha   90.00
_cell.angle_beta   90.00
_cell.angle_gamma   90.00
#
_symmetry.space_group_name_H-M   'P 1'
#
loop_
_entity.id
_entity.type
_entity.pdbx_description
1 polymer ?
#
loop_
_entity_poly.entity_id
_entity_poly.type
_entity_poly.pdbx_seq_one_letter_code
_entity_poly.pdbx_strand_id
1 'polypeptide(L)'
;MSSKNKNISKSYWLDSTPGTNYPILKEDFDTDILIVGGGLAGLSCAYLLQKEGFKITVLEADRICQGASGHTTAKITSQHGLIYNKIKNSLGEELAQQYAQANEKAIYEIEK
;
A
#
# COMPACT_ATOMS: atom_id res chain seq x y z
N MET A 1 19.67 -38.02 11.04
CA MET A 1 19.52 -36.57 11.19
C MET A 1 18.36 -36.14 10.29
N SER A 2 17.21 -35.88 10.89
CA SER A 2 15.97 -35.59 10.15
C SER A 2 15.99 -34.12 9.73
N SER A 3 16.06 -33.89 8.43
CA SER A 3 15.89 -32.59 7.80
C SER A 3 14.43 -32.17 8.02
N LYS A 4 14.19 -31.30 8.98
CA LYS A 4 12.91 -30.62 9.13
C LYS A 4 12.72 -29.69 7.92
N ASN A 5 12.02 -30.18 6.89
CA ASN A 5 11.42 -29.33 5.88
C ASN A 5 10.48 -28.33 6.61
N LYS A 6 10.99 -27.16 6.91
CA LYS A 6 10.13 -26.03 7.23
C LYS A 6 9.41 -25.66 5.93
N ASN A 7 8.22 -26.20 5.73
CA ASN A 7 7.26 -25.61 4.81
C ASN A 7 6.93 -24.21 5.34
N ILE A 8 7.76 -23.24 4.99
CA ILE A 8 7.44 -21.83 5.21
C ILE A 8 6.39 -21.52 4.16
N SER A 9 5.14 -21.41 4.59
CA SER A 9 4.04 -20.93 3.75
C SER A 9 4.42 -19.57 3.21
N LYS A 10 4.62 -19.47 1.90
CA LYS A 10 4.87 -18.19 1.24
C LYS A 10 3.57 -17.41 1.14
N SER A 11 3.66 -16.09 1.20
CA SER A 11 2.53 -15.24 0.90
C SER A 11 2.10 -15.45 -0.56
N TYR A 12 0.80 -15.55 -0.78
CA TYR A 12 0.22 -15.65 -2.12
C TYR A 12 0.71 -14.53 -3.05
N TRP A 13 0.75 -13.29 -2.54
CA TRP A 13 1.16 -12.11 -3.31
C TRP A 13 2.61 -12.19 -3.79
N LEU A 14 3.49 -12.72 -2.94
CA LEU A 14 4.91 -12.87 -3.27
C LEU A 14 5.19 -14.10 -4.16
N ASP A 15 4.32 -15.11 -4.12
CA ASP A 15 4.49 -16.33 -4.88
C ASP A 15 3.85 -16.27 -6.27
N SER A 16 2.72 -15.53 -6.39
CA SER A 16 1.95 -15.41 -7.63
C SER A 16 2.46 -14.32 -8.58
N THR A 17 3.32 -13.42 -8.12
CA THR A 17 3.78 -12.28 -8.92
C THR A 17 5.29 -12.32 -9.12
N PRO A 18 5.79 -12.21 -10.36
CA PRO A 18 7.22 -12.11 -10.61
C PRO A 18 7.84 -10.93 -9.85
N GLY A 19 8.99 -11.16 -9.25
CA GLY A 19 9.72 -10.10 -8.56
C GLY A 19 10.18 -9.02 -9.54
N THR A 20 10.01 -7.78 -9.16
CA THR A 20 10.54 -6.63 -9.89
C THR A 20 12.00 -6.39 -9.52
N ASN A 21 12.79 -5.90 -10.48
CA ASN A 21 14.18 -5.55 -10.26
C ASN A 21 14.42 -4.14 -10.82
N TYR A 22 14.38 -3.14 -9.96
CA TYR A 22 14.69 -1.77 -10.30
C TYR A 22 16.15 -1.45 -10.01
N PRO A 23 16.78 -0.54 -10.76
CA PRO A 23 18.17 -0.15 -10.54
C PRO A 23 18.35 0.55 -9.19
N ILE A 24 19.50 0.34 -8.57
CA ILE A 24 19.92 1.12 -7.41
C ILE A 24 20.18 2.57 -7.84
N LEU A 25 19.67 3.52 -7.07
CA LEU A 25 19.94 4.93 -7.25
C LEU A 25 21.44 5.19 -7.05
N LYS A 26 22.12 5.74 -8.06
CA LYS A 26 23.56 6.02 -8.05
C LYS A 26 23.89 7.48 -8.26
N GLU A 27 22.96 8.25 -8.74
CA GLU A 27 23.13 9.64 -9.17
C GLU A 27 21.99 10.50 -8.68
N ASP A 28 22.26 11.79 -8.56
CA ASP A 28 21.21 12.77 -8.27
C ASP A 28 20.29 12.92 -9.48
N PHE A 29 19.03 13.16 -9.25
CA PHE A 29 18.05 13.40 -10.30
C PHE A 29 16.93 14.32 -9.81
N ASP A 30 16.27 14.99 -10.76
CA ASP A 30 15.15 15.87 -10.49
C ASP A 30 13.82 15.14 -10.62
N THR A 31 12.92 15.38 -9.67
CA THR A 31 11.55 14.87 -9.66
C THR A 31 10.62 15.91 -9.02
N ASP A 32 9.37 15.95 -9.44
CA ASP A 32 8.39 16.85 -8.82
C ASP A 32 8.03 16.35 -7.41
N ILE A 33 7.85 15.05 -7.27
CA ILE A 33 7.47 14.44 -5.99
C ILE A 33 8.30 13.17 -5.76
N LEU A 34 8.93 13.10 -4.59
CA LEU A 34 9.62 11.92 -4.10
C LEU A 34 8.77 11.20 -3.07
N ILE A 35 8.54 9.91 -3.29
CA ILE A 35 7.86 9.02 -2.34
C ILE A 35 8.88 8.04 -1.78
N VAL A 36 8.98 7.98 -0.46
CA VAL A 36 9.87 7.05 0.24
C VAL A 36 9.05 5.89 0.78
N GLY A 37 9.32 4.70 0.25
CA GLY A 37 8.63 3.46 0.57
C GLY A 37 7.74 2.95 -0.57
N GLY A 38 8.10 1.80 -1.13
CA GLY A 38 7.42 1.11 -2.24
C GLY A 38 6.36 0.10 -1.77
N GLY A 39 5.68 0.35 -0.67
CA GLY A 39 4.52 -0.44 -0.23
C GLY A 39 3.22 0.00 -0.89
N LEU A 40 2.10 -0.61 -0.50
CA LEU A 40 0.76 -0.32 -1.06
C LEU A 40 0.43 1.19 -1.02
N ALA A 41 0.65 1.85 0.10
CA ALA A 41 0.35 3.27 0.25
C ALA A 41 1.21 4.15 -0.69
N GLY A 42 2.52 3.91 -0.75
CA GLY A 42 3.42 4.68 -1.60
C GLY A 42 3.14 4.49 -3.08
N LEU A 43 2.89 3.26 -3.52
CA LEU A 43 2.58 2.96 -4.92
C LEU A 43 1.20 3.49 -5.33
N SER A 44 0.18 3.41 -4.46
CA SER A 44 -1.13 4.01 -4.73
C SER A 44 -1.04 5.53 -4.85
N CYS A 45 -0.28 6.18 -3.97
CA CYS A 45 -0.03 7.61 -4.04
C CYS A 45 0.71 7.99 -5.33
N ALA A 46 1.75 7.25 -5.69
CA ALA A 46 2.50 7.45 -6.93
C ALA A 46 1.60 7.35 -8.16
N TYR A 47 0.77 6.31 -8.22
CA TYR A 47 -0.16 6.09 -9.32
C TYR A 47 -1.16 7.24 -9.49
N LEU A 48 -1.77 7.68 -8.41
CA LEU A 48 -2.76 8.77 -8.45
C LEU A 48 -2.11 10.10 -8.87
N LEU A 49 -0.95 10.43 -8.30
CA LEU A 49 -0.24 11.66 -8.62
C LEU A 49 0.32 11.66 -10.06
N GLN A 50 0.74 10.49 -10.56
CA GLN A 50 1.17 10.36 -11.96
C GLN A 50 0.00 10.65 -12.93
N LYS A 51 -1.23 10.25 -12.60
CA LYS A 51 -2.42 10.59 -13.39
C LYS A 51 -2.69 12.09 -13.46
N GLU A 52 -2.30 12.83 -12.43
CA GLU A 52 -2.39 14.30 -12.38
C GLU A 52 -1.24 15.00 -13.13
N GLY A 53 -0.33 14.22 -13.73
CA GLY A 53 0.75 14.73 -14.59
C GLY A 53 2.07 15.03 -13.87
N PHE A 54 2.19 14.70 -12.58
CA PHE A 54 3.45 14.90 -11.85
C PHE A 54 4.50 13.86 -12.24
N LYS A 55 5.78 14.29 -12.32
CA LYS A 55 6.92 13.40 -12.40
C LYS A 55 7.20 12.82 -11.02
N ILE A 56 6.94 11.53 -10.86
CA ILE A 56 7.04 10.85 -9.56
C ILE A 56 8.26 9.93 -9.54
N THR A 57 8.96 9.93 -8.42
CA THR A 57 9.97 8.93 -8.12
C THR A 57 9.62 8.23 -6.80
N VAL A 58 9.69 6.91 -6.82
CA VAL A 58 9.52 6.08 -5.62
C VAL A 58 10.87 5.46 -5.26
N LEU A 59 11.33 5.69 -4.03
CA LEU A 59 12.51 5.04 -3.46
C LEU A 59 12.07 3.97 -2.46
N GLU A 60 12.59 2.77 -2.65
CA GLU A 60 12.40 1.63 -1.76
C GLU A 60 13.75 1.10 -1.31
N ALA A 61 13.87 0.76 -0.03
CA ALA A 61 15.14 0.34 0.56
C ALA A 61 15.54 -1.08 0.15
N ASP A 62 14.57 -1.94 -0.17
CA ASP A 62 14.80 -3.33 -0.56
C ASP A 62 14.03 -3.63 -1.85
N ARG A 63 12.82 -4.17 -1.74
CA ARG A 63 11.97 -4.51 -2.89
C ARG A 63 10.55 -4.03 -2.67
N ILE A 64 9.93 -3.55 -3.73
CA ILE A 64 8.55 -3.06 -3.66
C ILE A 64 7.59 -4.17 -3.22
N CYS A 65 6.62 -3.81 -2.39
CA CYS A 65 5.56 -4.67 -1.87
C CYS A 65 6.02 -5.94 -1.12
N GLN A 66 7.28 -6.05 -0.72
CA GLN A 66 7.78 -7.23 0.02
C GLN A 66 7.72 -7.11 1.54
N GLY A 67 7.42 -5.93 2.07
CA GLY A 67 7.15 -5.72 3.49
C GLY A 67 5.73 -6.14 3.89
N ALA A 68 5.08 -5.33 4.72
CA ALA A 68 3.71 -5.56 5.21
C ALA A 68 2.70 -5.76 4.06
N SER A 69 2.85 -5.03 2.95
CA SER A 69 1.98 -5.14 1.78
C SER A 69 2.01 -6.53 1.15
N GLY A 70 3.18 -7.14 1.05
CA GLY A 70 3.33 -8.49 0.50
C GLY A 70 2.85 -9.62 1.44
N HIS A 71 2.51 -9.31 2.69
CA HIS A 71 2.05 -10.29 3.69
C HIS A 71 0.65 -9.97 4.21
N THR A 72 -0.04 -9.04 3.58
CA THR A 72 -1.41 -8.68 3.96
C THR A 72 -2.42 -9.76 3.56
N THR A 73 -3.53 -9.85 4.30
CA THR A 73 -4.70 -10.65 3.89
C THR A 73 -5.57 -9.94 2.87
N ALA A 74 -5.24 -8.70 2.52
CA ALA A 74 -5.82 -7.88 1.46
C ALA A 74 -7.35 -7.81 1.44
N LYS A 75 -7.96 -7.55 2.57
CA LYS A 75 -9.39 -7.24 2.61
C LYS A 75 -9.62 -5.83 2.06
N ILE A 76 -10.35 -5.74 0.98
CA ILE A 76 -10.87 -4.48 0.45
C ILE A 76 -12.22 -4.26 1.10
N THR A 77 -12.30 -3.35 2.06
CA THR A 77 -13.52 -3.09 2.86
C THR A 77 -13.48 -1.72 3.51
N SER A 78 -14.62 -1.09 3.63
CA SER A 78 -14.82 0.09 4.47
C SER A 78 -15.17 -0.26 5.92
N GLN A 79 -15.44 -1.53 6.22
CA GLN A 79 -15.79 -1.99 7.57
C GLN A 79 -14.56 -2.46 8.35
N HIS A 80 -14.09 -1.65 9.29
CA HIS A 80 -12.98 -1.94 10.18
C HIS A 80 -13.48 -2.11 11.63
N GLY A 81 -14.29 -3.12 11.88
CA GLY A 81 -14.94 -3.35 13.18
C GLY A 81 -15.88 -2.20 13.57
N LEU A 82 -15.82 -1.73 14.81
CA LEU A 82 -16.66 -0.64 15.33
C LEU A 82 -15.98 0.74 15.22
N ILE A 83 -15.09 0.94 14.24
CA ILE A 83 -14.26 2.15 14.16
C ILE A 83 -15.08 3.43 13.97
N TYR A 84 -16.19 3.38 13.22
CA TYR A 84 -17.02 4.55 12.95
C TYR A 84 -17.64 5.12 14.23
N ASN A 85 -18.17 4.26 15.08
CA ASN A 85 -18.72 4.68 16.36
C ASN A 85 -17.63 5.25 17.29
N LYS A 86 -16.44 4.68 17.26
CA LYS A 86 -15.28 5.19 18.01
C LYS A 86 -14.87 6.59 17.52
N ILE A 87 -14.76 6.78 16.22
CA ILE A 87 -14.42 8.09 15.63
C ILE A 87 -15.51 9.11 15.95
N LYS A 88 -16.78 8.76 15.74
CA LYS A 88 -17.92 9.63 16.04
C LYS A 88 -17.90 10.11 17.48
N ASN A 89 -17.66 9.21 18.44
CA ASN A 89 -17.67 9.53 19.86
C ASN A 89 -16.45 10.33 20.33
N SER A 90 -15.28 10.16 19.67
CA SER A 90 -14.03 10.80 20.08
C SER A 90 -13.67 12.05 19.28
N LEU A 91 -14.05 12.10 18.01
CA LEU A 91 -13.65 13.17 17.07
C LEU A 91 -14.85 13.88 16.41
N GLY A 92 -16.06 13.41 16.66
CA GLY A 92 -17.27 13.98 16.10
C GLY A 92 -17.79 13.29 14.85
N GLU A 93 -19.02 13.64 14.49
CA GLU A 93 -19.75 13.03 13.37
C GLU A 93 -19.14 13.38 12.02
N GLU A 94 -18.69 14.62 11.84
CA GLU A 94 -18.10 15.09 10.58
C GLU A 94 -16.86 14.29 10.21
N LEU A 95 -15.93 14.09 11.14
CA LEU A 95 -14.73 13.29 10.90
C LEU A 95 -15.04 11.80 10.66
N ALA A 96 -16.08 11.29 11.33
CA ALA A 96 -16.55 9.92 11.06
C ALA A 96 -17.10 9.77 9.63
N GLN A 97 -17.82 10.76 9.13
CA GLN A 97 -18.31 10.80 7.75
C GLN A 97 -17.16 10.93 6.74
N GLN A 98 -16.21 11.83 6.98
CA GLN A 98 -15.03 11.97 6.12
C GLN A 98 -14.23 10.67 6.04
N TYR A 99 -14.04 9.99 7.17
CA TYR A 99 -13.38 8.70 7.20
C TYR A 99 -14.13 7.63 6.39
N ALA A 100 -15.47 7.57 6.52
CA ALA A 100 -16.30 6.65 5.76
C ALA A 100 -16.20 6.91 4.25
N GLN A 101 -16.36 8.18 3.84
CA GLN A 101 -16.28 8.59 2.43
C GLN A 101 -14.90 8.28 1.81
N ALA A 102 -13.82 8.51 2.57
CA ALA A 102 -12.47 8.20 2.11
C ALA A 102 -12.27 6.70 1.85
N ASN A 103 -12.80 5.83 2.73
CA ASN A 103 -12.70 4.39 2.55
C ASN A 103 -13.57 3.89 1.37
N GLU A 104 -14.80 4.39 1.22
CA GLU A 104 -15.66 4.05 0.09
C GLU A 104 -15.03 4.50 -1.25
N LYS A 105 -14.46 5.70 -1.28
CA LYS A 105 -13.74 6.19 -2.47
C LYS A 105 -12.54 5.32 -2.79
N ALA A 106 -11.79 4.85 -1.79
CA ALA A 106 -10.66 3.96 -2.00
C ALA A 106 -11.08 2.61 -2.60
N ILE A 107 -12.19 2.03 -2.16
CA ILE A 107 -12.75 0.81 -2.75
C ILE A 107 -13.07 1.04 -4.22
N TYR A 108 -13.79 2.12 -4.54
CA TYR A 108 -14.16 2.46 -5.92
C TYR A 108 -12.93 2.65 -6.84
N GLU A 109 -11.84 3.26 -6.33
CA GLU A 109 -10.62 3.44 -7.12
C GLU A 109 -9.85 2.12 -7.35
N ILE A 110 -10.01 1.13 -6.48
CA ILE A 110 -9.40 -0.20 -6.64
C ILE A 110 -10.19 -1.07 -7.65
N GLU A 111 -11.50 -0.85 -7.76
CA GLU A 111 -12.38 -1.60 -8.66
C GLU A 111 -12.24 -1.19 -10.14
N LYS A 112 -11.65 -0.05 -10.45
CA LYS A 112 -11.40 0.46 -11.81
C LYS A 112 -10.22 -0.23 -12.50
#